data_18728d2eca0795db6bb52ec80f8b9d65
#
_entry.id   18728d2eca0795db6bb52ec80f8b9d65
#
_cell.length_a   1.000
_cell.length_b   1.000
_cell.length_c   1.000
_cell.angle_alpha   90.00
_cell.angle_beta   90.00
_cell.angle_gamma   90.00
#
_symmetry.space_group_name_H-M   'P 1'
#
loop_
_entity.id
_entity.type
_entity.pdbx_description
1 polymer ?
#
loop_
_entity_poly.entity_id
_entity_poly.type
_entity_poly.pdbx_seq_one_letter_code
_entity_poly.pdbx_strand_id
1 'polypeptide(L)'
;SRMLRGFLAGLAAHLEPGGEGWLILSDLAEHLGLRSRDELLAAFEKAGLKVVGRRDVKPVHPRASDKTDPLHAARAAEVTSLWRLAIR
;
A
#
# COMPACT_ATOMS: atom_id res chain seq x y z
N SER A 1 -6.92 4.21 -7.13
CA SER A 1 -8.18 3.73 -6.59
C SER A 1 -8.89 4.83 -5.82
N ARG A 2 -10.22 4.94 -6.02
CA ARG A 2 -11.03 5.96 -5.34
C ARG A 2 -11.01 5.78 -3.82
N MET A 3 -11.09 4.54 -3.35
CA MET A 3 -11.06 4.23 -1.91
C MET A 3 -9.73 4.63 -1.28
N LEU A 4 -8.62 4.32 -1.93
CA LEU A 4 -7.31 4.66 -1.43
C LEU A 4 -7.14 6.19 -1.36
N ARG A 5 -7.53 6.91 -2.41
CA ARG A 5 -7.44 8.37 -2.42
C ARG A 5 -8.31 9.02 -1.35
N GLY A 6 -9.52 8.50 -1.15
CA GLY A 6 -10.42 8.97 -0.10
C GLY A 6 -9.86 8.74 1.29
N PHE A 7 -9.28 7.55 1.53
CA PHE A 7 -8.62 7.23 2.79
C PHE A 7 -7.44 8.18 3.06
N LEU A 8 -6.59 8.40 2.06
CA LEU A 8 -5.41 9.26 2.21
C LEU A 8 -5.79 10.71 2.46
N ALA A 9 -6.82 11.21 1.77
CA ALA A 9 -7.32 12.57 1.99
C ALA A 9 -7.87 12.72 3.41
N GLY A 10 -8.63 11.74 3.90
CA GLY A 10 -9.14 11.72 5.27
C GLY A 10 -8.03 11.65 6.31
N LEU A 11 -7.02 10.82 6.06
CA LEU A 11 -5.86 10.71 6.94
C LEU A 11 -5.13 12.06 7.04
N ALA A 12 -4.85 12.68 5.89
CA ALA A 12 -4.17 13.98 5.87
C ALA A 12 -4.94 15.06 6.63
N ALA A 13 -6.29 15.05 6.51
CA ALA A 13 -7.14 16.02 7.18
C ALA A 13 -7.16 15.85 8.70
N HIS A 14 -6.84 14.65 9.21
CA HIS A 14 -6.91 14.35 10.64
C HIS A 14 -5.53 14.25 11.31
N LEU A 15 -4.43 14.29 10.55
CA LEU A 15 -3.10 14.26 11.14
C LEU A 15 -2.69 15.63 11.63
N GLU A 16 -2.15 15.67 12.84
CA GLU A 16 -1.53 16.87 13.38
C GLU A 16 -0.10 17.03 12.83
N PRO A 17 0.43 18.26 12.78
CA PRO A 17 1.84 18.46 12.44
C PRO A 17 2.73 17.64 13.39
N GLY A 18 3.63 16.85 12.81
CA GLY A 18 4.49 15.95 13.57
C GLY A 18 3.86 14.61 13.91
N GLY A 19 2.57 14.41 13.60
CA GLY A 19 1.91 13.13 13.78
C GLY A 19 2.15 12.18 12.61
N GLU A 20 1.92 10.89 12.85
CA GLU A 20 2.03 9.84 11.84
C GLU A 20 0.72 9.10 11.69
N GLY A 21 0.40 8.77 10.45
CA GLY A 21 -0.64 7.80 10.14
C GLY A 21 0.00 6.53 9.58
N TRP A 22 -0.58 5.38 9.89
CA TRP A 22 -0.05 4.10 9.43
C TRP A 22 -1.04 3.47 8.46
N LEU A 23 -0.54 3.04 7.31
CA LEU A 23 -1.31 2.37 6.28
C LEU A 23 -0.71 1.00 6.02
N ILE A 24 -1.50 -0.04 6.20
CA ILE A 24 -1.09 -1.40 5.85
C ILE A 24 -1.68 -1.70 4.48
N LEU A 25 -0.83 -2.04 3.52
CA LEU A 25 -1.24 -2.23 2.13
C LEU A 25 -0.44 -3.35 1.49
N SER A 26 -1.15 -4.26 0.84
CA SER A 26 -0.54 -5.29 0.01
C SER A 26 -0.19 -4.72 -1.36
N ASP A 27 0.91 -5.20 -1.95
CA ASP A 27 1.27 -4.84 -3.32
C ASP A 27 0.66 -5.79 -4.37
N LEU A 28 -0.31 -6.62 -3.97
CA LEU A 28 -0.96 -7.57 -4.89
C LEU A 28 -1.52 -6.86 -6.13
N ALA A 29 -2.13 -5.69 -5.95
CA ALA A 29 -2.66 -4.92 -7.07
C ALA A 29 -1.56 -4.53 -8.07
N GLU A 30 -0.34 -4.28 -7.61
CA GLU A 30 0.80 -3.97 -8.48
C GLU A 30 1.21 -5.20 -9.28
N HIS A 31 1.25 -6.37 -8.64
CA HIS A 31 1.57 -7.64 -9.33
C HIS A 31 0.50 -8.05 -10.34
N LEU A 32 -0.75 -7.63 -10.13
CA LEU A 32 -1.85 -7.91 -11.05
C LEU A 32 -1.98 -6.84 -12.16
N GLY A 33 -1.12 -5.81 -12.14
CA GLY A 33 -1.17 -4.74 -13.13
C GLY A 33 -2.32 -3.76 -12.94
N LEU A 34 -2.97 -3.77 -11.78
CA LEU A 34 -4.11 -2.88 -11.49
C LEU A 34 -3.68 -1.50 -11.00
N ARG A 35 -2.46 -1.39 -10.50
CA ARG A 35 -1.88 -0.15 -10.01
C ARG A 35 -0.36 -0.28 -10.02
N SER A 36 0.36 0.80 -10.33
CA SER A 36 1.80 0.81 -10.24
C SER A 36 2.27 1.38 -8.89
N ARG A 37 3.52 1.09 -8.53
CA ARG A 37 4.15 1.69 -7.36
C ARG A 37 4.21 3.21 -7.48
N ASP A 38 4.49 3.72 -8.68
CA ASP A 38 4.56 5.17 -8.91
C ASP A 38 3.20 5.83 -8.68
N GLU A 39 2.11 5.17 -9.07
CA GLU A 39 0.76 5.67 -8.80
C GLU A 39 0.48 5.75 -7.31
N LEU A 40 0.92 4.75 -6.54
CA LEU A 40 0.76 4.75 -5.09
C LEU A 40 1.51 5.91 -4.44
N LEU A 41 2.77 6.09 -4.81
CA LEU A 41 3.59 7.17 -4.27
C LEU A 41 3.05 8.55 -4.66
N ALA A 42 2.55 8.68 -5.90
CA ALA A 42 1.91 9.91 -6.35
C ALA A 42 0.63 10.21 -5.57
N ALA A 43 -0.13 9.16 -5.18
CA ALA A 43 -1.33 9.34 -4.37
C ALA A 43 -0.99 9.88 -2.97
N PHE A 44 0.09 9.41 -2.35
CA PHE A 44 0.56 9.97 -1.08
C PHE A 44 0.89 11.45 -1.22
N GLU A 45 1.66 11.79 -2.25
CA GLU A 45 2.08 13.17 -2.49
C GLU A 45 0.90 14.08 -2.77
N LYS A 46 -0.06 13.64 -3.59
CA LYS A 46 -1.28 14.38 -3.87
C LYS A 46 -2.11 14.66 -2.63
N ALA A 47 -2.10 13.74 -1.67
CA ALA A 47 -2.81 13.91 -0.40
C ALA A 47 -2.06 14.82 0.59
N GLY A 48 -0.88 15.32 0.23
CA GLY A 48 -0.06 16.13 1.12
C GLY A 48 0.68 15.32 2.18
N LEU A 49 0.96 14.05 1.89
CA LEU A 49 1.64 13.13 2.81
C LEU A 49 3.04 12.81 2.31
N LYS A 50 3.94 12.53 3.25
CA LYS A 50 5.27 12.01 2.94
C LYS A 50 5.49 10.68 3.65
N VAL A 51 6.29 9.81 3.07
CA VAL A 51 6.68 8.54 3.67
C VAL A 51 7.84 8.81 4.63
N VAL A 52 7.63 8.55 5.91
CA VAL A 52 8.67 8.70 6.94
C VAL A 52 9.27 7.36 7.34
N GLY A 53 8.64 6.26 6.94
CA GLY A 53 9.17 4.92 7.16
C GLY A 53 8.31 3.90 6.44
N ARG A 54 8.89 2.72 6.22
CA ARG A 54 8.20 1.59 5.61
C ARG A 54 8.75 0.29 6.16
N ARG A 55 7.88 -0.66 6.41
CA ARG A 55 8.26 -2.01 6.81
C ARG A 55 7.52 -3.01 5.94
N ASP A 56 8.25 -3.90 5.33
CA ASP A 56 7.71 -4.92 4.44
C ASP A 56 7.70 -6.27 5.14
N VAL A 57 6.57 -6.99 4.98
CA VAL A 57 6.43 -8.36 5.45
C VAL A 57 5.85 -9.18 4.32
N LYS A 58 6.49 -10.31 4.02
CA LYS A 58 5.97 -11.22 3.01
C LYS A 58 4.94 -12.14 3.66
N PRO A 59 3.65 -12.02 3.30
CA PRO A 59 2.62 -12.87 3.88
C PRO A 59 2.76 -14.31 3.37
N VAL A 60 2.27 -15.27 4.17
CA VAL A 60 2.17 -16.66 3.77
C VAL A 60 0.75 -16.93 3.32
N HIS A 61 0.57 -17.21 2.03
CA HIS A 61 -0.74 -17.57 1.48
C HIS A 61 -0.84 -19.09 1.35
N PRO A 62 -1.93 -19.70 1.82
CA PRO A 62 -2.15 -21.14 1.64
C PRO A 62 -2.10 -21.59 0.18
N ARG A 63 -2.47 -20.70 -0.74
CA ARG A 63 -2.48 -20.98 -2.18
C ARG A 63 -1.22 -20.52 -2.91
N ALA A 64 -0.22 -20.02 -2.22
CA ALA A 64 1.00 -19.53 -2.88
C ALA A 64 1.76 -20.65 -3.61
N SER A 65 1.62 -21.89 -3.15
CA SER A 65 2.23 -23.07 -3.78
C SER A 65 1.25 -23.83 -4.70
N ASP A 66 0.01 -23.41 -4.82
CA ASP A 66 -0.99 -24.05 -5.67
C ASP A 66 -0.90 -23.50 -7.09
N LYS A 67 -0.24 -24.27 -7.96
CA LYS A 67 0.00 -23.87 -9.36
C LYS A 67 -1.27 -23.86 -10.19
N THR A 68 -2.39 -24.37 -9.68
CA THR A 68 -3.68 -24.34 -10.38
C THR A 68 -4.43 -23.03 -10.12
N ASP A 69 -4.03 -22.26 -9.09
CA ASP A 69 -4.61 -20.94 -8.81
C ASP A 69 -4.14 -19.96 -9.90
N PRO A 70 -5.07 -19.30 -10.64
CA PRO A 70 -4.68 -18.33 -11.66
C PRO A 70 -3.91 -17.13 -11.11
N LEU A 71 -4.00 -16.87 -9.80
CA LEU A 71 -3.27 -15.78 -9.13
C LEU A 71 -2.00 -16.29 -8.42
N HIS A 72 -1.58 -17.53 -8.69
CA HIS A 72 -0.45 -18.14 -7.99
C HIS A 72 0.81 -17.27 -8.03
N ALA A 73 1.22 -16.79 -9.19
CA ALA A 73 2.43 -16.00 -9.33
C ALA A 73 2.34 -14.68 -8.54
N ALA A 74 1.18 -14.00 -8.62
CA ALA A 74 0.96 -12.74 -7.91
C ALA A 74 0.95 -12.96 -6.39
N ARG A 75 0.29 -14.03 -5.92
CA ARG A 75 0.24 -14.35 -4.49
C ARG A 75 1.61 -14.73 -3.94
N ALA A 76 2.41 -15.45 -4.71
CA ALA A 76 3.76 -15.84 -4.31
C ALA A 76 4.70 -14.63 -4.22
N ALA A 77 4.46 -13.61 -5.03
CA ALA A 77 5.27 -12.39 -5.06
C ALA A 77 4.79 -11.31 -4.11
N GLU A 78 3.58 -11.44 -3.55
CA GLU A 78 2.97 -10.40 -2.73
C GLU A 78 3.81 -10.03 -1.51
N VAL A 79 3.94 -8.71 -1.26
CA VAL A 79 4.54 -8.14 -0.06
C VAL A 79 3.52 -7.20 0.57
N THR A 80 3.31 -7.35 1.88
CA THR A 80 2.50 -6.40 2.64
C THR A 80 3.41 -5.37 3.29
N SER A 81 3.09 -4.10 3.08
CA SER A 81 3.90 -3.01 3.61
C SER A 81 3.12 -2.21 4.63
N LEU A 82 3.78 -1.89 5.74
CA LEU A 82 3.32 -0.86 6.67
C LEU A 82 3.98 0.44 6.26
N TRP A 83 3.17 1.38 5.79
CA TRP A 83 3.63 2.72 5.42
C TRP A 83 3.39 3.67 6.58
N ARG A 84 4.44 4.35 7.01
CA ARG A 84 4.35 5.41 8.01
C ARG A 84 4.32 6.74 7.27
N LEU A 85 3.23 7.46 7.42
CA LEU A 85 2.95 8.67 6.65
C LEU A 85 2.80 9.85 7.60
N ALA A 86 3.32 11.00 7.18
CA ALA A 86 3.19 12.24 7.92
C ALA A 86 2.79 13.36 6.96
N ILE A 87 2.34 14.48 7.51
CA ILE A 87 2.04 15.69 6.72
C ILE A 87 3.35 16.25 6.18
N ARG A 88 3.34 16.63 4.93
CA ARG A 88 4.48 17.25 4.25
C ARG A 88 4.74 18.65 4.79
#